data_12629addcfde9e8db952ce5306c9fb48
#
_entry.id   12629addcfde9e8db952ce5306c9fb48
#
_cell.length_a   1.000
_cell.length_b   1.000
_cell.length_c   1.000
_cell.angle_alpha   90.00
_cell.angle_beta   90.00
_cell.angle_gamma   90.00
#
_symmetry.space_group_name_H-M   'P 1'
#
loop_
_entity.id
_entity.type
_entity.pdbx_description
1 polymer ?
#
loop_
_entity_poly.entity_id
_entity_poly.type
_entity_poly.pdbx_seq_one_letter_code
_entity_poly.pdbx_strand_id
1 'polypeptide(L)'
;DANGKISFGTRDKAMSNCVLYQLVETDAPEGYAAASPTWIMLKGSAGDDEYQAALTKAKNLVVDAEIIGDAKKDDIWVYDNRMTGKAVINARKVLDGGTIKKGQFSFELKDAEGKVLQTVTNDAEGNVSFNVDYNKADTYTYTISEVVPEGAENNVKDHITYDTVGHNVTVNVTIDNKNEQLDTVVKYDDDSQVPPTFINKYSTTLPEAGGAGLTMTYLAGASLLCFAATWMHARRHRDQDRGGLRE
;
A
#
# COMPACT_ATOMS: atom_id res chain seq x y z
N ASP A 1 -5.29 17.99 33.66
CA ASP A 1 -6.12 17.04 34.42
C ASP A 1 -7.00 16.18 33.51
N ALA A 2 -7.75 15.26 34.08
CA ALA A 2 -8.61 14.34 33.30
C ALA A 2 -9.70 15.04 32.46
N ASN A 3 -9.95 16.30 32.66
CA ASN A 3 -10.91 17.11 31.90
C ASN A 3 -10.23 18.02 30.86
N GLY A 4 -8.96 17.78 30.55
CA GLY A 4 -8.19 18.60 29.62
C GLY A 4 -7.81 19.99 30.15
N LYS A 5 -8.02 20.26 31.45
CA LYS A 5 -7.70 21.56 32.01
C LYS A 5 -6.22 21.66 32.36
N ILE A 6 -5.57 22.67 31.81
CA ILE A 6 -4.18 23.03 32.08
C ILE A 6 -4.12 24.21 33.05
N SER A 7 -3.22 24.17 34.01
CA SER A 7 -3.01 25.25 34.97
C SER A 7 -1.54 25.65 34.99
N PHE A 8 -1.26 26.92 34.78
CA PHE A 8 0.07 27.50 34.82
C PHE A 8 0.26 28.37 36.03
N GLY A 9 1.47 28.31 36.55
CA GLY A 9 1.86 29.05 37.74
C GLY A 9 1.40 28.39 39.05
N THR A 10 2.11 28.66 40.08
CA THR A 10 1.76 28.30 41.46
C THR A 10 1.62 29.58 42.27
N ARG A 11 1.13 29.46 43.52
CA ARG A 11 1.03 30.62 44.44
C ARG A 11 2.35 31.38 44.57
N ASP A 12 3.48 30.66 44.46
CA ASP A 12 4.85 31.20 44.62
C ASP A 12 5.51 31.53 43.28
N LYS A 13 4.92 31.13 42.13
CA LYS A 13 5.41 31.38 40.77
C LYS A 13 4.26 31.77 39.84
N ALA A 14 3.50 32.78 40.25
CA ALA A 14 2.43 33.34 39.42
C ALA A 14 3.00 34.00 38.16
N MET A 15 2.25 33.92 37.07
CA MET A 15 2.59 34.64 35.84
C MET A 15 2.47 36.14 36.09
N SER A 16 3.47 36.92 35.63
CA SER A 16 3.51 38.36 35.77
C SER A 16 2.59 39.08 34.77
N ASN A 17 2.02 40.20 35.16
CA ASN A 17 1.26 41.06 34.26
C ASN A 17 2.16 41.72 33.22
N CYS A 18 1.63 42.03 32.04
CA CYS A 18 2.32 42.69 30.94
C CYS A 18 3.60 41.99 30.44
N VAL A 19 3.73 40.70 30.69
CA VAL A 19 4.81 39.85 30.20
C VAL A 19 4.26 38.96 29.11
N LEU A 20 5.02 38.85 28.00
CA LEU A 20 4.70 37.95 26.91
C LEU A 20 5.16 36.52 27.25
N TYR A 21 4.26 35.58 27.24
CA TYR A 21 4.51 34.15 27.43
C TYR A 21 4.21 33.37 26.17
N GLN A 22 5.00 32.35 25.89
CA GLN A 22 4.69 31.36 24.88
C GLN A 22 4.21 30.09 25.57
N LEU A 23 3.00 29.68 25.25
CA LEU A 23 2.48 28.38 25.62
C LEU A 23 2.88 27.38 24.56
N VAL A 24 3.62 26.37 24.95
CA VAL A 24 4.10 25.30 24.05
C VAL A 24 3.67 23.96 24.63
N GLU A 25 3.00 23.16 23.83
CA GLU A 25 2.77 21.77 24.15
C GLU A 25 4.05 20.98 23.86
N THR A 26 4.55 20.25 24.85
CA THR A 26 5.81 19.49 24.72
C THR A 26 5.59 18.02 24.41
N ASP A 27 4.36 17.53 24.64
CA ASP A 27 4.00 16.12 24.45
C ASP A 27 2.51 16.03 24.13
N ALA A 28 2.19 15.68 22.90
CA ALA A 28 0.81 15.51 22.45
C ALA A 28 0.32 14.09 22.70
N PRO A 29 -0.99 13.87 22.85
CA PRO A 29 -1.56 12.53 22.93
C PRO A 29 -1.23 11.70 21.69
N GLU A 30 -1.16 10.38 21.85
CA GLU A 30 -0.90 9.46 20.74
C GLU A 30 -1.90 9.64 19.59
N GLY A 31 -1.40 9.80 18.35
CA GLY A 31 -2.21 10.04 17.16
C GLY A 31 -2.55 11.52 16.91
N TYR A 32 -1.99 12.44 17.68
CA TYR A 32 -2.17 13.86 17.51
C TYR A 32 -0.85 14.58 17.35
N ALA A 33 -0.83 15.64 16.54
CA ALA A 33 0.28 16.59 16.49
C ALA A 33 0.16 17.57 17.64
N ALA A 34 1.28 17.98 18.24
CA ALA A 34 1.29 19.00 19.26
C ALA A 34 0.68 20.31 18.72
N ALA A 35 -0.11 20.97 19.53
CA ALA A 35 -0.72 22.23 19.16
C ALA A 35 0.33 23.29 18.84
N SER A 36 0.03 24.16 17.88
CA SER A 36 0.90 25.26 17.53
C SER A 36 1.14 26.18 18.73
N PRO A 37 2.38 26.67 18.94
CA PRO A 37 2.69 27.56 20.04
C PRO A 37 1.78 28.79 20.08
N THR A 38 1.17 29.05 21.22
CA THR A 38 0.24 30.17 21.42
C THR A 38 0.88 31.24 22.27
N TRP A 39 0.81 32.49 21.86
CA TRP A 39 1.33 33.63 22.62
C TRP A 39 0.25 34.25 23.47
N ILE A 40 0.54 34.50 24.75
CA ILE A 40 -0.40 35.05 25.71
C ILE A 40 0.24 36.20 26.49
N MET A 41 -0.56 37.19 26.86
CA MET A 41 -0.16 38.27 27.77
C MET A 41 -1.28 38.56 28.73
N LEU A 42 -1.00 38.53 30.03
CA LEU A 42 -1.97 38.84 31.07
C LEU A 42 -1.96 40.33 31.40
N LYS A 43 -3.13 40.94 31.46
CA LYS A 43 -3.30 42.30 31.96
C LYS A 43 -3.23 42.32 33.48
N GLY A 44 -3.99 41.44 34.09
CA GLY A 44 -4.10 41.36 35.55
C GLY A 44 -4.52 42.71 36.19
N SER A 45 -3.69 43.18 37.10
CA SER A 45 -3.91 44.48 37.80
C SER A 45 -3.21 45.67 37.16
N ALA A 46 -2.56 45.49 35.97
CA ALA A 46 -1.91 46.61 35.29
C ALA A 46 -2.91 47.65 34.78
N GLY A 47 -2.48 48.90 34.70
CA GLY A 47 -3.27 49.95 34.07
C GLY A 47 -3.44 49.74 32.57
N ASP A 48 -4.48 50.31 31.97
CA ASP A 48 -4.74 50.15 30.52
C ASP A 48 -3.59 50.64 29.66
N ASP A 49 -3.03 51.81 29.97
CA ASP A 49 -1.91 52.41 29.23
C ASP A 49 -0.64 51.54 29.31
N GLU A 50 -0.35 51.03 30.50
CA GLU A 50 0.78 50.12 30.71
C GLU A 50 0.63 48.84 29.92
N TYR A 51 -0.55 48.23 29.95
CA TYR A 51 -0.85 47.00 29.21
C TYR A 51 -0.79 47.23 27.71
N GLN A 52 -1.37 48.31 27.17
CA GLN A 52 -1.31 48.61 25.73
C GLN A 52 0.11 48.90 25.23
N ALA A 53 0.92 49.58 26.05
CA ALA A 53 2.32 49.79 25.74
C ALA A 53 3.12 48.48 25.69
N ALA A 54 2.87 47.58 26.63
CA ALA A 54 3.49 46.24 26.65
C ALA A 54 3.04 45.37 25.46
N LEU A 55 1.74 45.36 25.13
CA LEU A 55 1.19 44.63 24.00
C LEU A 55 1.75 45.14 22.67
N THR A 56 1.92 46.43 22.50
CA THR A 56 2.55 47.02 21.31
C THR A 56 4.00 46.55 21.15
N LYS A 57 4.76 46.51 22.24
CA LYS A 57 6.14 46.02 22.25
C LYS A 57 6.18 44.53 21.89
N ALA A 58 5.26 43.74 22.46
CA ALA A 58 5.18 42.30 22.18
C ALA A 58 4.85 41.99 20.71
N LYS A 59 3.91 42.71 20.10
CA LYS A 59 3.58 42.58 18.67
C LYS A 59 4.77 42.88 17.75
N ASN A 60 5.68 43.74 18.16
CA ASN A 60 6.93 44.00 17.41
C ASN A 60 7.98 42.88 17.57
N LEU A 61 7.88 42.07 18.62
CA LEU A 61 8.77 40.95 18.88
C LEU A 61 8.30 39.65 18.19
N VAL A 62 7.00 39.50 18.08
CA VAL A 62 6.34 38.29 17.50
C VAL A 62 5.61 38.74 16.25
N VAL A 63 6.36 38.79 15.13
CA VAL A 63 5.82 39.12 13.83
C VAL A 63 5.00 37.93 13.30
N ASP A 64 3.84 38.21 12.74
CA ASP A 64 2.93 37.20 12.15
C ASP A 64 2.31 36.18 13.11
N ALA A 65 2.33 36.45 14.43
CA ALA A 65 1.65 35.60 15.38
C ALA A 65 0.58 36.39 16.15
N GLU A 66 -0.56 35.74 16.40
CA GLU A 66 -1.61 36.30 17.25
C GLU A 66 -1.19 36.23 18.71
N ILE A 67 -1.35 37.35 19.44
CA ILE A 67 -1.15 37.36 20.88
C ILE A 67 -2.54 37.44 21.53
N ILE A 68 -2.89 36.42 22.29
CA ILE A 68 -4.11 36.43 23.10
C ILE A 68 -3.87 37.34 24.27
N GLY A 69 -4.47 38.53 24.20
CA GLY A 69 -4.34 39.57 25.21
C GLY A 69 -5.47 39.48 26.24
N ASP A 70 -5.16 39.89 27.48
CA ASP A 70 -6.11 39.93 28.62
C ASP A 70 -6.89 38.61 28.77
N ALA A 71 -6.19 37.50 28.56
CA ALA A 71 -6.80 36.17 28.65
C ALA A 71 -7.37 35.96 30.04
N LYS A 72 -8.68 35.78 30.11
CA LYS A 72 -9.37 35.40 31.32
C LYS A 72 -9.25 33.92 31.56
N LYS A 73 -9.50 33.52 32.77
CA LYS A 73 -9.65 32.12 33.13
C LYS A 73 -10.69 31.48 32.18
N ASP A 74 -10.34 30.39 31.56
CA ASP A 74 -11.17 29.60 30.65
C ASP A 74 -11.32 30.14 29.19
N ASP A 75 -10.55 31.15 28.78
CA ASP A 75 -10.64 31.75 27.43
C ASP A 75 -9.63 31.17 26.43
N ILE A 76 -8.67 30.34 26.87
CA ILE A 76 -7.64 29.78 26.02
C ILE A 76 -7.93 28.29 25.79
N TRP A 77 -8.22 27.95 24.55
CA TRP A 77 -8.39 26.57 24.10
C TRP A 77 -7.20 26.18 23.22
N VAL A 78 -6.61 25.04 23.54
CA VAL A 78 -5.55 24.41 22.74
C VAL A 78 -6.14 23.18 22.08
N TYR A 79 -6.00 23.10 20.78
CA TYR A 79 -6.52 21.99 19.98
C TYR A 79 -5.39 21.24 19.34
N ASP A 80 -5.30 19.96 19.64
CA ASP A 80 -4.39 19.04 18.97
C ASP A 80 -4.98 18.61 17.65
N ASN A 81 -4.18 18.66 16.59
CA ASN A 81 -4.59 18.18 15.29
C ASN A 81 -4.40 16.67 15.20
N ARG A 82 -5.48 15.95 14.90
CA ARG A 82 -5.38 14.50 14.67
C ARG A 82 -4.57 14.24 13.42
N MET A 83 -3.48 13.50 13.58
CA MET A 83 -2.66 13.06 12.44
C MET A 83 -3.34 11.92 11.71
N THR A 84 -3.30 11.98 10.40
CA THR A 84 -3.77 10.92 9.51
C THR A 84 -2.75 10.62 8.44
N GLY A 85 -2.69 9.38 8.00
CA GLY A 85 -1.85 8.92 6.90
C GLY A 85 -2.61 7.96 6.01
N LYS A 86 -2.14 7.80 4.77
CA LYS A 86 -2.73 6.90 3.80
C LYS A 86 -1.65 6.08 3.13
N ALA A 87 -1.90 4.78 2.95
CA ALA A 87 -1.08 3.95 2.10
C ALA A 87 -1.91 3.37 0.95
N VAL A 88 -1.28 3.28 -0.21
CA VAL A 88 -1.78 2.53 -1.36
C VAL A 88 -0.95 1.27 -1.48
N ILE A 89 -1.58 0.13 -1.23
CA ILE A 89 -0.96 -1.20 -1.33
C ILE A 89 -1.32 -1.75 -2.70
N ASN A 90 -0.31 -2.03 -3.51
CA ASN A 90 -0.48 -2.44 -4.90
C ASN A 90 -0.08 -3.89 -5.12
N ALA A 91 -0.69 -4.50 -6.13
CA ALA A 91 -0.26 -5.76 -6.72
C ALA A 91 -0.53 -5.74 -8.23
N ARG A 92 0.04 -6.69 -8.95
CA ARG A 92 -0.17 -6.86 -10.38
C ARG A 92 -0.77 -8.23 -10.68
N LYS A 93 -1.74 -8.27 -11.59
CA LYS A 93 -2.31 -9.50 -12.13
C LYS A 93 -1.85 -9.74 -13.55
N VAL A 94 -1.43 -10.97 -13.83
CA VAL A 94 -1.09 -11.46 -15.17
C VAL A 94 -1.89 -12.73 -15.46
N LEU A 95 -2.42 -12.85 -16.67
CA LEU A 95 -3.03 -14.06 -17.18
C LEU A 95 -2.13 -14.61 -18.30
N ASP A 96 -1.26 -15.55 -17.96
CA ASP A 96 -0.39 -16.21 -18.92
C ASP A 96 -1.22 -17.09 -19.88
N GLY A 97 -1.02 -16.94 -21.17
CA GLY A 97 -1.78 -17.61 -22.23
C GLY A 97 -3.16 -17.02 -22.51
N GLY A 98 -3.53 -15.90 -21.89
CA GLY A 98 -4.83 -15.25 -22.08
C GLY A 98 -4.78 -13.73 -22.09
N THR A 99 -5.94 -13.10 -22.27
CA THR A 99 -6.10 -11.65 -22.18
C THR A 99 -6.90 -11.32 -20.92
N ILE A 100 -6.33 -10.48 -20.08
CA ILE A 100 -6.97 -10.02 -18.85
C ILE A 100 -8.09 -9.01 -19.15
N LYS A 101 -9.16 -9.05 -18.36
CA LYS A 101 -10.28 -8.08 -18.43
C LYS A 101 -10.44 -7.40 -17.08
N LYS A 102 -10.90 -6.15 -17.10
CA LYS A 102 -11.25 -5.43 -15.88
C LYS A 102 -12.26 -6.23 -15.05
N GLY A 103 -11.98 -6.36 -13.76
CA GLY A 103 -12.88 -7.04 -12.80
C GLY A 103 -12.92 -8.56 -12.93
N GLN A 104 -11.98 -9.16 -13.66
CA GLN A 104 -11.96 -10.61 -13.91
C GLN A 104 -11.49 -11.41 -12.71
N PHE A 105 -10.57 -10.87 -11.91
CA PHE A 105 -9.98 -11.51 -10.74
C PHE A 105 -10.20 -10.67 -9.51
N SER A 106 -10.47 -11.30 -8.38
CA SER A 106 -10.69 -10.65 -7.09
C SER A 106 -9.52 -10.92 -6.15
N PHE A 107 -9.20 -9.95 -5.32
CA PHE A 107 -8.10 -9.99 -4.36
C PHE A 107 -8.56 -9.52 -3.00
N GLU A 108 -8.05 -10.14 -1.96
CA GLU A 108 -8.31 -9.80 -0.57
C GLU A 108 -7.06 -9.27 0.10
N LEU A 109 -7.22 -8.17 0.85
CA LEU A 109 -6.26 -7.69 1.83
C LEU A 109 -6.71 -8.18 3.20
N LYS A 110 -5.85 -8.94 3.88
CA LYS A 110 -6.11 -9.51 5.21
C LYS A 110 -5.16 -8.89 6.23
N ASP A 111 -5.65 -8.72 7.48
CA ASP A 111 -4.79 -8.34 8.60
C ASP A 111 -3.94 -9.53 9.10
N ALA A 112 -3.14 -9.28 10.16
CA ALA A 112 -2.26 -10.27 10.76
C ALA A 112 -3.03 -11.49 11.34
N GLU A 113 -4.30 -11.31 11.71
CA GLU A 113 -5.19 -12.35 12.23
C GLU A 113 -5.90 -13.12 11.11
N GLY A 114 -5.69 -12.73 9.84
CA GLY A 114 -6.32 -13.36 8.66
C GLY A 114 -7.73 -12.87 8.35
N LYS A 115 -8.19 -11.80 9.01
CA LYS A 115 -9.49 -11.18 8.74
C LYS A 115 -9.41 -10.36 7.45
N VAL A 116 -10.37 -10.56 6.56
CA VAL A 116 -10.48 -9.76 5.34
C VAL A 116 -10.88 -8.31 5.68
N LEU A 117 -10.03 -7.36 5.30
CA LEU A 117 -10.26 -5.93 5.45
C LEU A 117 -10.90 -5.31 4.21
N GLN A 118 -10.42 -5.71 3.04
CA GLN A 118 -10.90 -5.21 1.76
C GLN A 118 -10.89 -6.32 0.71
N THR A 119 -11.83 -6.24 -0.23
CA THR A 119 -11.83 -7.05 -1.45
C THR A 119 -11.92 -6.11 -2.64
N VAL A 120 -10.98 -6.24 -3.57
CA VAL A 120 -10.89 -5.43 -4.79
C VAL A 120 -10.72 -6.32 -6.02
N THR A 121 -10.89 -5.75 -7.21
CA THR A 121 -10.66 -6.46 -8.46
C THR A 121 -9.58 -5.76 -9.29
N ASN A 122 -8.98 -6.48 -10.23
CA ASN A 122 -8.02 -5.90 -11.17
C ASN A 122 -8.68 -4.89 -12.14
N ASP A 123 -7.91 -3.89 -12.58
CA ASP A 123 -8.26 -3.07 -13.74
C ASP A 123 -7.99 -3.80 -15.08
N ALA A 124 -8.16 -3.10 -16.20
CA ALA A 124 -7.95 -3.67 -17.54
C ALA A 124 -6.48 -3.98 -17.83
N GLU A 125 -5.56 -3.29 -17.18
CA GLU A 125 -4.11 -3.43 -17.30
C GLU A 125 -3.53 -4.46 -16.31
N GLY A 126 -4.39 -4.98 -15.40
CA GLY A 126 -4.01 -5.94 -14.37
C GLY A 126 -3.52 -5.31 -13.07
N ASN A 127 -3.71 -4.00 -12.87
CA ASN A 127 -3.35 -3.39 -11.60
C ASN A 127 -4.41 -3.70 -10.55
N VAL A 128 -3.93 -3.91 -9.31
CA VAL A 128 -4.74 -4.16 -8.12
C VAL A 128 -4.28 -3.16 -7.06
N SER A 129 -5.21 -2.43 -6.43
CA SER A 129 -4.87 -1.40 -5.44
C SER A 129 -5.85 -1.42 -4.27
N PHE A 130 -5.28 -1.40 -3.06
CA PHE A 130 -6.00 -1.25 -1.79
C PHE A 130 -5.62 0.08 -1.17
N ASN A 131 -6.60 0.80 -0.60
CA ASN A 131 -6.37 2.06 0.10
C ASN A 131 -6.62 1.85 1.59
N VAL A 132 -5.62 2.15 2.41
CA VAL A 132 -5.68 1.99 3.87
C VAL A 132 -5.38 3.31 4.54
N ASP A 133 -6.27 3.74 5.44
CA ASP A 133 -6.11 4.95 6.25
C ASP A 133 -5.54 4.58 7.62
N TYR A 134 -4.64 5.43 8.14
CA TYR A 134 -3.99 5.28 9.44
C TYR A 134 -4.22 6.50 10.30
N ASN A 135 -4.32 6.29 11.60
CA ASN A 135 -4.46 7.34 12.61
C ASN A 135 -3.45 7.20 13.75
N LYS A 136 -2.49 6.30 13.61
CA LYS A 136 -1.47 6.00 14.61
C LYS A 136 -0.18 5.57 13.90
N ALA A 137 0.95 6.03 14.41
CA ALA A 137 2.26 5.54 13.99
C ALA A 137 2.51 4.14 14.58
N ASP A 138 2.73 3.18 13.70
CA ASP A 138 3.02 1.79 14.05
C ASP A 138 3.54 1.03 12.82
N THR A 139 3.88 -0.25 12.99
CA THR A 139 4.16 -1.18 11.90
C THR A 139 2.97 -2.12 11.73
N TYR A 140 2.34 -2.04 10.58
CA TYR A 140 1.16 -2.85 10.23
C TYR A 140 1.56 -3.94 9.24
N THR A 141 1.06 -5.15 9.46
CA THR A 141 1.30 -6.29 8.58
C THR A 141 0.00 -6.79 7.96
N TYR A 142 0.08 -7.10 6.68
CA TYR A 142 -1.05 -7.60 5.90
C TYR A 142 -0.61 -8.75 5.01
N THR A 143 -1.61 -9.45 4.46
CA THR A 143 -1.41 -10.42 3.38
C THR A 143 -2.36 -10.10 2.23
N ILE A 144 -1.82 -10.05 1.01
CA ILE A 144 -2.63 -10.02 -0.21
C ILE A 144 -2.77 -11.44 -0.72
N SER A 145 -3.98 -11.86 -1.06
CA SER A 145 -4.25 -13.15 -1.69
C SER A 145 -5.26 -13.00 -2.83
N GLU A 146 -5.10 -13.79 -3.88
CA GLU A 146 -6.12 -13.92 -4.92
C GLU A 146 -7.27 -14.79 -4.42
N VAL A 147 -8.49 -14.41 -4.76
CA VAL A 147 -9.68 -15.20 -4.44
C VAL A 147 -9.87 -16.28 -5.49
N VAL A 148 -9.71 -17.52 -5.10
CA VAL A 148 -10.07 -18.65 -5.96
C VAL A 148 -11.59 -18.76 -5.99
N PRO A 149 -12.25 -18.71 -7.17
CA PRO A 149 -13.70 -18.70 -7.24
C PRO A 149 -14.32 -20.03 -6.78
N GLU A 150 -15.49 -19.94 -6.20
CA GLU A 150 -16.25 -21.11 -5.74
C GLU A 150 -16.46 -22.12 -6.89
N GLY A 151 -16.32 -23.41 -6.57
CA GLY A 151 -16.42 -24.51 -7.54
C GLY A 151 -15.16 -24.74 -8.38
N ALA A 152 -14.02 -24.11 -8.03
CA ALA A 152 -12.74 -24.45 -8.60
C ALA A 152 -12.25 -25.81 -8.06
N GLU A 153 -11.80 -26.70 -8.94
CA GLU A 153 -11.19 -27.98 -8.59
C GLU A 153 -9.67 -27.87 -8.70
N ASN A 154 -8.94 -28.16 -7.63
CA ASN A 154 -7.47 -28.01 -7.58
C ASN A 154 -6.99 -26.64 -8.09
N ASN A 155 -7.66 -25.58 -7.68
CA ASN A 155 -7.42 -24.18 -8.10
C ASN A 155 -7.65 -23.93 -9.60
N VAL A 156 -8.39 -24.79 -10.29
CA VAL A 156 -8.69 -24.64 -11.72
C VAL A 156 -10.19 -24.43 -11.91
N LYS A 157 -10.54 -23.36 -12.63
CA LYS A 157 -11.89 -23.08 -13.10
C LYS A 157 -11.86 -22.40 -14.46
N ASP A 158 -12.75 -22.79 -15.35
CA ASP A 158 -12.90 -22.22 -16.71
C ASP A 158 -11.56 -22.16 -17.48
N HIS A 159 -10.77 -23.24 -17.40
CA HIS A 159 -9.45 -23.38 -18.00
C HIS A 159 -8.37 -22.43 -17.40
N ILE A 160 -8.65 -21.78 -16.29
CA ILE A 160 -7.72 -20.91 -15.57
C ILE A 160 -7.22 -21.63 -14.32
N THR A 161 -5.92 -21.77 -14.19
CA THR A 161 -5.27 -22.16 -12.94
C THR A 161 -4.95 -20.90 -12.15
N TYR A 162 -5.54 -20.78 -10.96
CA TYR A 162 -5.41 -19.61 -10.08
C TYR A 162 -4.15 -19.66 -9.26
N ASP A 163 -3.54 -18.49 -9.04
CA ASP A 163 -2.42 -18.32 -8.12
C ASP A 163 -2.93 -18.34 -6.68
N THR A 164 -2.37 -19.22 -5.86
CA THR A 164 -2.77 -19.37 -4.45
C THR A 164 -1.73 -18.87 -3.47
N VAL A 165 -0.65 -18.27 -3.98
CA VAL A 165 0.41 -17.72 -3.14
C VAL A 165 -0.08 -16.44 -2.49
N GLY A 166 0.04 -16.36 -1.16
CA GLY A 166 -0.19 -15.13 -0.42
C GLY A 166 1.11 -14.31 -0.34
N HIS A 167 1.00 -13.00 -0.50
CA HIS A 167 2.13 -12.07 -0.41
C HIS A 167 2.02 -11.21 0.84
N ASN A 168 3.11 -11.15 1.62
CA ASN A 168 3.15 -10.33 2.82
C ASN A 168 3.39 -8.87 2.48
N VAL A 169 2.74 -7.99 3.24
CA VAL A 169 2.89 -6.54 3.13
C VAL A 169 3.16 -5.97 4.51
N THR A 170 4.17 -5.14 4.62
CA THR A 170 4.47 -4.37 5.81
C THR A 170 4.31 -2.89 5.50
N VAL A 171 3.51 -2.19 6.27
CA VAL A 171 3.35 -0.74 6.18
C VAL A 171 3.92 -0.11 7.45
N ASN A 172 5.04 0.59 7.31
CA ASN A 172 5.61 1.38 8.39
C ASN A 172 4.99 2.78 8.36
N VAL A 173 4.30 3.13 9.44
CA VAL A 173 3.67 4.44 9.62
C VAL A 173 4.49 5.21 10.64
N THR A 174 4.99 6.37 10.26
CA THR A 174 5.84 7.23 11.09
C THR A 174 5.24 8.62 11.20
N ILE A 175 5.62 9.36 12.26
CA ILE A 175 5.16 10.73 12.47
C ILE A 175 6.05 11.69 11.67
N ASP A 176 5.45 12.49 10.80
CA ASP A 176 6.07 13.68 10.24
C ASP A 176 5.64 14.93 11.02
N ASN A 177 6.42 15.30 12.01
CA ASN A 177 6.16 16.49 12.84
C ASN A 177 6.23 17.80 12.06
N LYS A 178 6.85 17.83 10.89
CA LYS A 178 6.98 19.04 10.10
C LYS A 178 5.69 19.38 9.35
N ASN A 179 4.99 18.37 8.86
CA ASN A 179 3.76 18.51 8.10
C ASN A 179 2.52 18.10 8.90
N GLU A 180 2.68 17.77 10.18
CA GLU A 180 1.59 17.35 11.09
C GLU A 180 0.75 16.19 10.53
N GLN A 181 1.41 15.20 9.93
CA GLN A 181 0.78 14.04 9.30
C GLN A 181 1.51 12.75 9.62
N LEU A 182 0.92 11.63 9.22
CA LEU A 182 1.56 10.32 9.25
C LEU A 182 2.09 9.99 7.87
N ASP A 183 3.39 9.71 7.77
CA ASP A 183 4.03 9.18 6.58
C ASP A 183 3.94 7.66 6.56
N THR A 184 3.78 7.11 5.36
CA THR A 184 3.65 5.67 5.17
C THR A 184 4.67 5.13 4.19
N VAL A 185 5.32 4.02 4.53
CA VAL A 185 6.22 3.28 3.65
C VAL A 185 5.72 1.86 3.51
N VAL A 186 5.38 1.46 2.29
CA VAL A 186 4.89 0.11 1.97
C VAL A 186 6.05 -0.75 1.50
N LYS A 187 6.17 -1.95 2.07
CA LYS A 187 7.11 -2.98 1.67
C LYS A 187 6.36 -4.29 1.46
N TYR A 188 6.82 -5.07 0.52
CA TYR A 188 6.30 -6.38 0.19
C TYR A 188 7.31 -7.45 0.57
N ASP A 189 7.06 -8.69 0.29
CA ASP A 189 7.93 -9.83 0.56
C ASP A 189 9.42 -9.47 0.53
N ASP A 190 10.20 -9.96 1.51
CA ASP A 190 11.64 -9.72 1.64
C ASP A 190 12.05 -8.23 1.63
N ASP A 191 11.23 -7.36 2.22
CA ASP A 191 11.47 -5.90 2.29
C ASP A 191 11.51 -5.17 0.94
N SER A 192 11.01 -5.77 -0.13
CA SER A 192 10.93 -5.18 -1.46
C SER A 192 9.90 -4.03 -1.51
N GLN A 193 10.21 -2.98 -2.25
CA GLN A 193 9.24 -1.93 -2.60
C GLN A 193 8.51 -2.22 -3.93
N VAL A 194 8.81 -3.33 -4.58
CA VAL A 194 8.17 -3.73 -5.83
C VAL A 194 6.90 -4.52 -5.52
N PRO A 195 5.73 -4.10 -6.01
CA PRO A 195 4.49 -4.83 -5.82
C PRO A 195 4.56 -6.28 -6.34
N PRO A 196 3.97 -7.26 -5.64
CA PRO A 196 3.94 -8.65 -6.07
C PRO A 196 3.09 -8.83 -7.33
N THR A 197 3.39 -9.90 -8.08
CA THR A 197 2.66 -10.27 -9.29
C THR A 197 2.01 -11.63 -9.12
N PHE A 198 0.69 -11.68 -9.25
CA PHE A 198 -0.11 -12.91 -9.28
C PHE A 198 -0.22 -13.39 -10.72
N ILE A 199 0.18 -14.64 -10.98
CA ILE A 199 0.21 -15.20 -12.34
C ILE A 199 -0.76 -16.37 -12.43
N ASN A 200 -1.90 -16.16 -13.12
CA ASN A 200 -2.78 -17.26 -13.51
C ASN A 200 -2.38 -17.79 -14.86
N LYS A 201 -2.59 -19.07 -15.08
CA LYS A 201 -2.34 -19.73 -16.36
C LYS A 201 -3.65 -20.10 -17.04
N TYR A 202 -3.84 -19.62 -18.25
CA TYR A 202 -4.96 -20.00 -19.09
C TYR A 202 -4.52 -21.13 -20.04
N SER A 203 -5.13 -22.29 -19.90
CA SER A 203 -4.86 -23.45 -20.74
C SER A 203 -6.05 -23.68 -21.68
N THR A 204 -5.87 -23.45 -22.96
CA THR A 204 -6.79 -23.99 -23.95
C THR A 204 -6.51 -25.49 -24.03
N THR A 205 -7.25 -26.31 -23.29
CA THR A 205 -7.40 -27.71 -23.74
C THR A 205 -8.09 -27.63 -25.08
N LEU A 206 -7.38 -28.03 -26.15
CA LEU A 206 -8.08 -28.36 -27.37
C LEU A 206 -9.18 -29.34 -26.96
N PRO A 207 -10.45 -29.15 -27.41
CA PRO A 207 -11.46 -30.19 -27.21
C PRO A 207 -10.80 -31.49 -27.57
N GLU A 208 -10.93 -32.53 -26.72
CA GLU A 208 -10.57 -33.89 -27.12
C GLU A 208 -11.46 -34.29 -28.31
N ALA A 209 -11.21 -33.68 -29.47
CA ALA A 209 -11.75 -34.05 -30.77
C ALA A 209 -10.96 -35.23 -31.31
N GLY A 210 -10.72 -36.21 -30.45
CA GLY A 210 -10.04 -37.39 -30.80
C GLY A 210 -10.00 -38.30 -29.61
N GLY A 211 -10.98 -39.17 -29.54
CA GLY A 211 -10.85 -40.40 -28.79
C GLY A 211 -9.56 -41.11 -29.22
N ALA A 212 -9.20 -42.24 -28.58
CA ALA A 212 -7.96 -43.00 -28.74
C ALA A 212 -7.43 -43.17 -30.21
N GLY A 213 -8.19 -42.76 -31.22
CA GLY A 213 -7.83 -42.73 -32.65
C GLY A 213 -6.81 -41.66 -33.04
N LEU A 214 -6.77 -40.45 -32.42
CA LEU A 214 -5.84 -39.40 -32.88
C LEU A 214 -4.41 -39.62 -32.41
N THR A 215 -4.21 -40.16 -31.23
CA THR A 215 -2.87 -40.51 -30.72
C THR A 215 -2.24 -41.60 -31.60
N MET A 216 -3.04 -42.57 -32.03
CA MET A 216 -2.60 -43.61 -32.97
C MET A 216 -2.33 -43.06 -34.38
N THR A 217 -3.09 -42.05 -34.83
CA THR A 217 -2.92 -41.45 -36.16
C THR A 217 -1.64 -40.61 -36.22
N TYR A 218 -1.31 -39.87 -35.15
CA TYR A 218 -0.03 -39.14 -35.06
C TYR A 218 1.18 -40.08 -34.94
N LEU A 219 1.08 -41.16 -34.16
CA LEU A 219 2.11 -42.20 -34.10
C LEU A 219 2.30 -42.92 -35.45
N ALA A 220 1.21 -43.25 -36.16
CA ALA A 220 1.27 -43.86 -37.48
C ALA A 220 1.84 -42.87 -38.51
N GLY A 221 1.48 -41.59 -38.47
CA GLY A 221 2.02 -40.54 -39.34
C GLY A 221 3.50 -40.31 -39.13
N ALA A 222 3.96 -40.22 -37.89
CA ALA A 222 5.38 -40.04 -37.54
C ALA A 222 6.22 -41.26 -37.97
N SER A 223 5.71 -42.49 -37.79
CA SER A 223 6.41 -43.71 -38.25
C SER A 223 6.50 -43.79 -39.77
N LEU A 224 5.45 -43.40 -40.50
CA LEU A 224 5.48 -43.34 -41.98
C LEU A 224 6.53 -42.32 -42.49
N LEU A 225 6.66 -41.17 -41.86
CA LEU A 225 7.68 -40.16 -42.19
C LEU A 225 9.10 -40.69 -41.93
N CYS A 226 9.31 -41.38 -40.81
CA CYS A 226 10.60 -42.03 -40.52
C CYS A 226 10.94 -43.11 -41.51
N PHE A 227 9.98 -43.97 -41.94
CA PHE A 227 10.19 -45.00 -42.96
C PHE A 227 10.49 -44.36 -44.32
N ALA A 228 9.80 -43.28 -44.72
CA ALA A 228 10.07 -42.58 -45.97
C ALA A 228 11.48 -41.94 -45.97
N ALA A 229 11.92 -41.36 -44.86
CA ALA A 229 13.25 -40.77 -44.74
C ALA A 229 14.36 -41.82 -44.78
N THR A 230 14.20 -42.95 -44.09
CA THR A 230 15.16 -44.03 -44.10
C THR A 230 15.22 -44.75 -45.47
N TRP A 231 14.07 -44.90 -46.15
CA TRP A 231 14.02 -45.50 -47.50
C TRP A 231 14.67 -44.54 -48.52
N MET A 232 14.47 -43.26 -48.50
CA MET A 232 15.14 -42.27 -49.33
C MET A 232 16.65 -42.26 -49.10
N HIS A 233 17.10 -42.35 -47.86
CA HIS A 233 18.50 -42.41 -47.50
C HIS A 233 19.16 -43.67 -48.03
N ALA A 234 18.52 -44.84 -47.88
CA ALA A 234 19.00 -46.10 -48.38
C ALA A 234 19.03 -46.16 -49.92
N ARG A 235 18.14 -45.44 -50.61
CA ARG A 235 18.13 -45.32 -52.06
C ARG A 235 19.30 -44.48 -52.56
N ARG A 236 19.62 -43.35 -51.92
CA ARG A 236 20.77 -42.50 -52.23
C ARG A 236 22.09 -43.24 -52.13
N HIS A 237 22.28 -44.09 -51.13
CA HIS A 237 23.50 -44.90 -51.00
C HIS A 237 23.61 -45.94 -52.07
N ARG A 238 22.53 -46.61 -52.51
CA ARG A 238 22.53 -47.57 -53.62
C ARG A 238 22.80 -46.92 -54.94
N ASP A 239 22.43 -45.72 -55.22
CA ASP A 239 22.71 -44.99 -56.45
C ASP A 239 24.15 -44.50 -56.51
N GLN A 240 24.81 -44.24 -55.38
CA GLN A 240 26.23 -43.89 -55.29
C GLN A 240 27.11 -45.10 -55.55
N ASP A 241 26.74 -46.30 -55.04
CA ASP A 241 27.49 -47.57 -55.30
C ASP A 241 27.36 -48.04 -56.74
N ARG A 242 26.33 -47.66 -57.49
CA ARG A 242 26.17 -47.99 -58.92
C ARG A 242 26.88 -47.04 -59.87
N GLY A 243 27.23 -45.84 -59.40
CA GLY A 243 27.95 -44.84 -60.22
C GLY A 243 29.45 -45.03 -60.24
N GLY A 244 30.03 -45.94 -59.42
CA GLY A 244 31.46 -46.19 -59.31
C GLY A 244 31.99 -47.38 -60.18
N LEU A 245 31.15 -47.97 -61.03
CA LEU A 245 31.57 -49.13 -61.88
C LEU A 245 31.43 -48.79 -63.35
N ARG A 246 31.84 -47.59 -63.75
CA ARG A 246 32.10 -47.28 -65.21
C ARG A 246 33.33 -46.41 -65.33
N GLU A 247 34.48 -47.07 -65.29
CA GLU A 247 35.70 -46.75 -66.07
C GLU A 247 36.42 -48.03 -66.32
#